data_9e09a8b85a2fbab9f7ee364f5d1df1c4
#
_entry.id   9e09a8b85a2fbab9f7ee364f5d1df1c4
#
_cell.length_a   1.000
_cell.length_b   1.000
_cell.length_c   1.000
_cell.angle_alpha   90.00
_cell.angle_beta   90.00
_cell.angle_gamma   90.00
#
_symmetry.space_group_name_H-M   'P 1'
#
loop_
_entity.id
_entity.type
_entity.pdbx_description
1 polymer ?
#
loop_
_entity_poly.entity_id
_entity_poly.type
_entity_poly.pdbx_seq_one_letter_code
_entity_poly.pdbx_strand_id
1 'polypeptide(L)'
;MGDYIIELKNISKCYEGDTAAVDNVSLSIAKGEFVTLLGPSGCGKTTILRMIGGFELPTSGQILLGGKDISKLPPNERPINTVFQKYALFPYLNIYDNIAFGLKLKKLPKDVIDEKVRHVLDVVDLEGFERRRVHTLSGGQQQRVAIARAIVNEPEILLLDEPLGALDYKMRKEMQLELKLMHEQLGITFIFVTHDQEEALTMSDKIVVMSNGEIQQVGTPEEIYDEPKNAFVADFIGESNIFNGVMTGHKKVSFCQTEFDCVDDIKEGLRVQAVIRPEDVVLTEVGKGKLQGEVLSSIFKGTFHEITVLHNEKDEIVAQASGDIAKGTKVGVDILPDSIHLMHFNEKANHFTGMIDDAMRIRLVDGSIKVDMTKLFPGSTLQDGVLYDKSGHPIETEGRKVVVYINPRQAQLSDDPQVGLVQGHIDSLIYMGDHYSYEVRSSNDELYFVYDEYLWNI
;
A
#
# COMPACT_ATOMS: atom_id res chain seq x y z
N MET A 1 -24.87 15.08 -1.18
CA MET A 1 -23.75 15.13 -0.25
C MET A 1 -23.69 13.73 0.34
N GLY A 2 -22.63 12.97 0.13
CA GLY A 2 -22.53 11.61 0.67
C GLY A 2 -22.53 11.65 2.19
N ASP A 3 -23.22 10.67 2.82
CA ASP A 3 -23.25 10.51 4.28
C ASP A 3 -21.90 9.96 4.81
N TYR A 4 -20.83 10.74 4.63
CA TYR A 4 -19.53 10.40 5.18
C TYR A 4 -19.49 10.73 6.67
N ILE A 5 -19.10 9.74 7.48
CA ILE A 5 -18.92 9.92 8.91
C ILE A 5 -17.56 10.54 9.25
N ILE A 6 -16.50 10.11 8.52
CA ILE A 6 -15.14 10.66 8.63
C ILE A 6 -14.67 11.14 7.25
N GLU A 7 -14.04 12.32 7.23
CA GLU A 7 -13.32 12.84 6.09
C GLU A 7 -11.92 13.31 6.54
N LEU A 8 -10.88 12.73 5.95
CA LEU A 8 -9.50 13.22 6.05
C LEU A 8 -9.27 14.13 4.82
N LYS A 9 -8.82 15.37 5.04
CA LYS A 9 -8.57 16.35 3.96
C LYS A 9 -7.12 16.80 4.01
N ASN A 10 -6.34 16.31 3.06
CA ASN A 10 -4.91 16.63 2.88
C ASN A 10 -4.12 16.52 4.19
N ILE A 11 -4.33 15.42 4.91
CA ILE A 11 -3.68 15.15 6.19
C ILE A 11 -2.23 14.79 5.96
N SER A 12 -1.33 15.51 6.66
CA SER A 12 0.08 15.15 6.75
C SER A 12 0.53 15.13 8.21
N LYS A 13 1.48 14.25 8.51
CA LYS A 13 2.12 14.13 9.82
C LYS A 13 3.61 13.93 9.65
N CYS A 14 4.39 14.92 10.11
CA CYS A 14 5.83 14.81 10.28
C CYS A 14 6.14 14.71 11.78
N TYR A 15 7.07 13.83 12.15
CA TYR A 15 7.68 13.78 13.48
C TYR A 15 8.98 14.60 13.47
N GLU A 16 9.75 14.59 14.54
CA GLU A 16 11.07 15.21 14.56
C GLU A 16 11.98 14.54 13.53
N GLY A 17 12.29 15.26 12.46
CA GLY A 17 12.97 14.80 11.25
C GLY A 17 12.12 15.11 10.00
N ASP A 18 12.76 15.29 8.85
CA ASP A 18 12.09 15.81 7.64
C ASP A 18 11.20 14.78 6.91
N THR A 19 11.16 13.52 7.35
CA THR A 19 10.38 12.48 6.69
C THR A 19 8.93 12.47 7.18
N ALA A 20 7.99 12.65 6.27
CA ALA A 20 6.57 12.57 6.56
C ALA A 20 6.13 11.12 6.83
N ALA A 21 5.64 10.82 8.03
CA ALA A 21 5.04 9.53 8.35
C ALA A 21 3.67 9.33 7.67
N VAL A 22 2.98 10.43 7.35
CA VAL A 22 1.75 10.49 6.52
C VAL A 22 1.88 11.73 5.66
N ASP A 23 1.70 11.58 4.35
CA ASP A 23 1.83 12.66 3.40
C ASP A 23 0.57 12.86 2.57
N ASN A 24 -0.02 14.04 2.70
CA ASN A 24 -1.14 14.56 1.91
C ASN A 24 -2.31 13.57 1.71
N VAL A 25 -2.66 12.81 2.73
CA VAL A 25 -3.70 11.79 2.69
C VAL A 25 -5.09 12.42 2.72
N SER A 26 -5.93 12.03 1.75
CA SER A 26 -7.36 12.36 1.71
C SER A 26 -8.18 11.07 1.60
N LEU A 27 -9.15 10.90 2.50
CA LEU A 27 -9.97 9.69 2.58
C LEU A 27 -11.35 10.04 3.12
N SER A 28 -12.39 9.45 2.54
CA SER A 28 -13.77 9.58 3.01
C SER A 28 -14.32 8.20 3.37
N ILE A 29 -14.89 8.08 4.56
CA ILE A 29 -15.46 6.84 5.10
C ILE A 29 -16.95 7.06 5.34
N ALA A 30 -17.78 6.18 4.80
CA ALA A 30 -19.23 6.24 4.98
C ALA A 30 -19.64 5.70 6.36
N LYS A 31 -20.83 6.09 6.82
CA LYS A 31 -21.39 5.59 8.08
C LYS A 31 -21.71 4.10 7.95
N GLY A 32 -21.29 3.30 8.95
CA GLY A 32 -21.51 1.86 9.00
C GLY A 32 -20.59 1.05 8.10
N GLU A 33 -19.57 1.65 7.48
CA GLU A 33 -18.57 0.96 6.66
C GLU A 33 -17.53 0.23 7.53
N PHE A 34 -17.08 -0.95 7.12
CA PHE A 34 -15.89 -1.62 7.63
C PHE A 34 -14.71 -1.27 6.72
N VAL A 35 -13.86 -0.36 7.15
CA VAL A 35 -12.72 0.14 6.37
C VAL A 35 -11.42 -0.38 6.94
N THR A 36 -10.60 -1.02 6.09
CA THR A 36 -9.27 -1.49 6.49
C THR A 36 -8.16 -0.62 5.89
N LEU A 37 -7.29 -0.12 6.77
CA LEU A 37 -6.00 0.47 6.37
C LEU A 37 -4.98 -0.66 6.30
N LEU A 38 -4.52 -0.98 5.10
CA LEU A 38 -3.63 -2.09 4.80
C LEU A 38 -2.30 -1.59 4.24
N GLY A 39 -1.19 -2.23 4.57
CA GLY A 39 0.13 -1.86 4.03
C GLY A 39 1.29 -2.40 4.88
N PRO A 40 2.55 -2.27 4.44
CA PRO A 40 3.71 -2.73 5.18
C PRO A 40 3.90 -2.00 6.51
N SER A 41 4.77 -2.52 7.37
CA SER A 41 5.11 -1.87 8.62
C SER A 41 5.76 -0.51 8.37
N GLY A 42 5.36 0.51 9.16
CA GLY A 42 5.91 1.86 9.04
C GLY A 42 5.27 2.76 7.97
N CYS A 43 4.32 2.28 7.16
CA CYS A 43 3.70 3.10 6.09
C CYS A 43 2.65 4.13 6.56
N GLY A 44 2.49 4.37 7.86
CA GLY A 44 1.63 5.44 8.38
C GLY A 44 0.24 5.04 8.87
N LYS A 45 -0.20 3.79 8.78
CA LYS A 45 -1.55 3.29 9.18
C LYS A 45 -1.91 3.65 10.62
N THR A 46 -1.09 3.21 11.57
CA THR A 46 -1.30 3.51 13.01
C THR A 46 -1.24 5.00 13.30
N THR A 47 -0.44 5.77 12.56
CA THR A 47 -0.39 7.23 12.67
C THR A 47 -1.73 7.86 12.25
N ILE A 48 -2.32 7.43 11.14
CA ILE A 48 -3.67 7.88 10.70
C ILE A 48 -4.70 7.51 11.76
N LEU A 49 -4.69 6.26 12.23
CA LEU A 49 -5.62 5.80 13.25
C LEU A 49 -5.51 6.62 14.53
N ARG A 50 -4.28 6.94 14.99
CA ARG A 50 -4.04 7.79 16.16
C ARG A 50 -4.51 9.22 15.94
N MET A 51 -4.35 9.78 14.74
CA MET A 51 -4.87 11.11 14.41
C MET A 51 -6.40 11.13 14.43
N ILE A 52 -7.08 10.11 13.90
CA ILE A 52 -8.55 9.97 13.98
C ILE A 52 -9.00 9.82 15.44
N GLY A 53 -8.28 9.01 16.23
CA GLY A 53 -8.56 8.83 17.66
C GLY A 53 -8.23 10.04 18.55
N GLY A 54 -7.50 11.05 18.05
CA GLY A 54 -7.10 12.25 18.80
C GLY A 54 -5.89 12.05 19.71
N PHE A 55 -5.15 10.94 19.57
CA PHE A 55 -3.92 10.68 20.31
C PHE A 55 -2.71 11.39 19.68
N GLU A 56 -2.82 11.76 18.39
CA GLU A 56 -1.85 12.53 17.63
C GLU A 56 -2.55 13.70 16.93
N LEU A 57 -1.86 14.83 16.81
CA LEU A 57 -2.34 15.95 16.03
C LEU A 57 -1.73 15.90 14.63
N PRO A 58 -2.50 16.16 13.56
CA PRO A 58 -1.93 16.32 12.24
C PRO A 58 -1.00 17.55 12.19
N THR A 59 0.05 17.50 11.39
CA THR A 59 0.92 18.64 11.11
C THR A 59 0.21 19.62 10.18
N SER A 60 -0.56 19.11 9.21
CA SER A 60 -1.41 19.90 8.30
C SER A 60 -2.65 19.11 7.91
N GLY A 61 -3.61 19.80 7.29
CA GLY A 61 -4.89 19.23 6.87
C GLY A 61 -5.96 19.24 7.96
N GLN A 62 -7.08 18.57 7.72
CA GLN A 62 -8.24 18.55 8.61
C GLN A 62 -8.87 17.16 8.71
N ILE A 63 -9.38 16.85 9.89
CA ILE A 63 -10.18 15.63 10.15
C ILE A 63 -11.60 16.09 10.51
N LEU A 64 -12.57 15.71 9.68
CA LEU A 64 -13.97 16.05 9.90
C LEU A 64 -14.74 14.81 10.36
N LEU A 65 -15.56 14.96 11.38
CA LEU A 65 -16.54 13.97 11.85
C LEU A 65 -17.94 14.53 11.65
N GLY A 66 -18.75 13.90 10.79
CA GLY A 66 -20.07 14.42 10.43
C GLY A 66 -20.01 15.88 9.95
N GLY A 67 -18.97 16.25 9.22
CA GLY A 67 -18.73 17.62 8.72
C GLY A 67 -18.14 18.60 9.74
N LYS A 68 -17.95 18.22 11.01
CA LYS A 68 -17.34 19.06 12.05
C LYS A 68 -15.85 18.76 12.18
N ASP A 69 -15.02 19.80 12.22
CA ASP A 69 -13.58 19.66 12.42
C ASP A 69 -13.25 19.18 13.85
N ILE A 70 -12.65 18.01 13.96
CA ILE A 70 -12.20 17.38 15.20
C ILE A 70 -10.67 17.33 15.32
N SER A 71 -9.93 17.92 14.40
CA SER A 71 -8.47 17.80 14.32
C SER A 71 -7.74 18.12 15.63
N LYS A 72 -8.27 19.07 16.40
CA LYS A 72 -7.68 19.55 17.66
C LYS A 72 -8.38 19.01 18.91
N LEU A 73 -9.49 18.25 18.78
CA LEU A 73 -10.20 17.71 19.93
C LEU A 73 -9.41 16.57 20.56
N PRO A 74 -9.31 16.51 21.90
CA PRO A 74 -8.68 15.39 22.59
C PRO A 74 -9.54 14.12 22.49
N PRO A 75 -8.97 12.92 22.74
CA PRO A 75 -9.68 11.64 22.60
C PRO A 75 -11.00 11.54 23.37
N ASN A 76 -11.05 12.10 24.57
CA ASN A 76 -12.23 12.03 25.45
C ASN A 76 -13.43 12.89 24.97
N GLU A 77 -13.20 13.78 24.02
CA GLU A 77 -14.25 14.64 23.43
C GLU A 77 -14.73 14.13 22.07
N ARG A 78 -14.16 13.02 21.58
CA ARG A 78 -14.56 12.39 20.32
C ARG A 78 -15.49 11.20 20.60
N PRO A 79 -16.60 11.03 19.86
CA PRO A 79 -17.45 9.84 19.97
C PRO A 79 -16.82 8.63 19.26
N ILE A 80 -15.55 8.41 19.52
CA ILE A 80 -14.67 7.41 18.89
C ILE A 80 -13.99 6.63 19.98
N ASN A 81 -14.02 5.30 19.90
CA ASN A 81 -13.29 4.45 20.83
C ASN A 81 -12.21 3.63 20.10
N THR A 82 -11.14 3.29 20.81
CA THR A 82 -9.99 2.58 20.25
C THR A 82 -9.71 1.29 21.02
N VAL A 83 -9.52 0.19 20.31
CA VAL A 83 -8.93 -1.05 20.80
C VAL A 83 -7.49 -1.09 20.33
N PHE A 84 -6.56 -1.11 21.28
CA PHE A 84 -5.12 -1.15 21.02
C PHE A 84 -4.61 -2.57 20.82
N GLN A 85 -3.51 -2.74 20.12
CA GLN A 85 -2.85 -4.01 19.84
C GLN A 85 -2.61 -4.89 21.09
N LYS A 86 -2.28 -4.30 22.23
CA LYS A 86 -2.08 -5.00 23.53
C LYS A 86 -3.32 -5.02 24.40
N TYR A 87 -4.52 -4.77 23.84
CA TYR A 87 -5.83 -4.75 24.51
C TYR A 87 -5.96 -3.73 25.66
N ALA A 88 -4.88 -3.36 26.35
CA ALA A 88 -4.81 -2.39 27.45
C ALA A 88 -5.90 -2.59 28.51
N LEU A 89 -6.23 -3.86 28.87
CA LEU A 89 -7.16 -4.18 29.94
C LEU A 89 -6.58 -3.83 31.31
N PHE A 90 -7.44 -3.40 32.22
CA PHE A 90 -7.04 -3.12 33.61
C PHE A 90 -6.83 -4.45 34.37
N PRO A 91 -5.58 -4.83 34.72
CA PRO A 91 -5.29 -6.18 35.19
C PRO A 91 -5.83 -6.46 36.60
N TYR A 92 -6.09 -5.41 37.37
CA TYR A 92 -6.60 -5.52 38.74
C TYR A 92 -8.14 -5.56 38.83
N LEU A 93 -8.82 -5.22 37.72
CA LEU A 93 -10.27 -5.26 37.62
C LEU A 93 -10.74 -6.62 37.09
N ASN A 94 -11.98 -7.03 37.46
CA ASN A 94 -12.68 -8.11 36.81
C ASN A 94 -13.22 -7.66 35.43
N ILE A 95 -13.86 -8.56 34.69
CA ILE A 95 -14.40 -8.27 33.37
C ILE A 95 -15.48 -7.22 33.42
N TYR A 96 -16.44 -7.38 34.34
CA TYR A 96 -17.52 -6.39 34.55
C TYR A 96 -16.95 -4.98 34.81
N ASP A 97 -15.99 -4.86 35.73
CA ASP A 97 -15.40 -3.57 36.07
C ASP A 97 -14.54 -2.97 34.95
N ASN A 98 -13.90 -3.80 34.12
CA ASN A 98 -13.23 -3.34 32.89
C ASN A 98 -14.23 -2.72 31.92
N ILE A 99 -15.35 -3.39 31.64
CA ILE A 99 -16.37 -2.92 30.71
C ILE A 99 -17.08 -1.70 31.28
N ALA A 100 -17.51 -1.75 32.53
CA ALA A 100 -18.25 -0.70 33.21
C ALA A 100 -17.44 0.59 33.47
N PHE A 101 -16.11 0.55 33.28
CA PHE A 101 -15.22 1.64 33.70
C PHE A 101 -15.63 3.00 33.11
N GLY A 102 -15.84 3.07 31.81
CA GLY A 102 -16.26 4.31 31.14
C GLY A 102 -17.64 4.80 31.57
N LEU A 103 -18.58 3.88 31.78
CA LEU A 103 -19.94 4.19 32.23
C LEU A 103 -19.95 4.74 33.68
N LYS A 104 -19.08 4.20 34.54
CA LYS A 104 -18.90 4.71 35.92
C LYS A 104 -18.33 6.13 35.93
N LEU A 105 -17.38 6.45 35.02
CA LEU A 105 -16.86 7.81 34.87
C LEU A 105 -17.93 8.81 34.43
N LYS A 106 -18.87 8.35 33.58
CA LYS A 106 -20.05 9.14 33.18
C LYS A 106 -21.12 9.26 34.29
N LYS A 107 -20.89 8.59 35.43
CA LYS A 107 -21.80 8.59 36.61
C LYS A 107 -23.21 8.09 36.27
N LEU A 108 -23.35 7.12 35.39
CA LEU A 108 -24.65 6.53 35.06
C LEU A 108 -25.20 5.73 36.26
N PRO A 109 -26.54 5.59 36.38
CA PRO A 109 -27.18 4.74 37.37
C PRO A 109 -26.70 3.28 37.25
N LYS A 110 -26.67 2.59 38.39
CA LYS A 110 -26.14 1.22 38.45
C LYS A 110 -26.93 0.23 37.59
N ASP A 111 -28.24 0.33 37.60
CA ASP A 111 -29.19 -0.46 36.80
C ASP A 111 -28.91 -0.32 35.30
N VAL A 112 -28.67 0.89 34.82
CA VAL A 112 -28.30 1.19 33.43
C VAL A 112 -26.93 0.59 33.10
N ILE A 113 -25.95 0.69 34.02
CA ILE A 113 -24.64 0.07 33.83
C ILE A 113 -24.76 -1.45 33.73
N ASP A 114 -25.52 -2.07 34.64
CA ASP A 114 -25.72 -3.53 34.67
C ASP A 114 -26.39 -4.04 33.39
N GLU A 115 -27.37 -3.29 32.84
CA GLU A 115 -28.03 -3.62 31.58
C GLU A 115 -27.08 -3.53 30.40
N LYS A 116 -26.35 -2.40 30.26
CA LYS A 116 -25.40 -2.19 29.15
C LYS A 116 -24.26 -3.20 29.17
N VAL A 117 -23.70 -3.49 30.35
CA VAL A 117 -22.61 -4.49 30.48
C VAL A 117 -23.10 -5.88 30.11
N ARG A 118 -24.32 -6.28 30.52
CA ARG A 118 -24.89 -7.57 30.14
C ARG A 118 -25.11 -7.66 28.63
N HIS A 119 -25.65 -6.61 28.03
CA HIS A 119 -25.87 -6.56 26.59
C HIS A 119 -24.55 -6.73 25.80
N VAL A 120 -23.51 -5.99 26.15
CA VAL A 120 -22.24 -6.12 25.40
C VAL A 120 -21.52 -7.42 25.66
N LEU A 121 -21.70 -8.06 26.83
CA LEU A 121 -21.18 -9.41 27.11
C LEU A 121 -21.87 -10.47 26.24
N ASP A 122 -23.16 -10.32 25.98
CA ASP A 122 -23.91 -11.14 25.02
C ASP A 122 -23.38 -10.92 23.60
N VAL A 123 -23.20 -9.68 23.15
CA VAL A 123 -22.64 -9.35 21.82
C VAL A 123 -21.28 -9.98 21.57
N VAL A 124 -20.42 -10.08 22.59
CA VAL A 124 -19.05 -10.65 22.45
C VAL A 124 -18.96 -12.10 22.90
N ASP A 125 -20.07 -12.80 23.12
CA ASP A 125 -20.15 -14.20 23.56
C ASP A 125 -19.32 -14.50 24.83
N LEU A 126 -19.49 -13.65 25.86
CA LEU A 126 -18.83 -13.78 27.17
C LEU A 126 -19.83 -13.70 28.33
N GLU A 127 -21.07 -14.13 28.16
CA GLU A 127 -22.04 -14.24 29.25
C GLU A 127 -21.52 -15.15 30.38
N GLY A 128 -21.76 -14.76 31.62
CA GLY A 128 -21.30 -15.48 32.80
C GLY A 128 -19.82 -15.31 33.17
N PHE A 129 -19.08 -14.46 32.42
CA PHE A 129 -17.66 -14.18 32.68
C PHE A 129 -17.43 -12.93 33.55
N GLU A 130 -18.47 -12.23 33.97
CA GLU A 130 -18.43 -10.90 34.63
C GLU A 130 -17.44 -10.83 35.78
N ARG A 131 -17.39 -11.89 36.61
CA ARG A 131 -16.56 -11.95 37.83
C ARG A 131 -15.16 -12.49 37.64
N ARG A 132 -14.84 -12.97 36.43
CA ARG A 132 -13.49 -13.53 36.13
C ARG A 132 -12.44 -12.42 36.09
N ARG A 133 -11.20 -12.80 36.37
CA ARG A 133 -10.03 -11.90 36.26
C ARG A 133 -9.42 -11.96 34.86
N VAL A 134 -8.88 -10.84 34.39
CA VAL A 134 -8.28 -10.73 33.05
C VAL A 134 -7.20 -11.79 32.77
N HIS A 135 -6.34 -12.09 33.76
CA HIS A 135 -5.25 -13.05 33.62
C HIS A 135 -5.71 -14.53 33.51
N THR A 136 -6.99 -14.82 33.73
CA THR A 136 -7.56 -16.17 33.56
C THR A 136 -8.13 -16.40 32.17
N LEU A 137 -8.06 -15.39 31.29
CA LEU A 137 -8.63 -15.41 29.96
C LEU A 137 -7.58 -15.77 28.90
N SER A 138 -8.01 -16.45 27.83
CA SER A 138 -7.22 -16.61 26.61
C SER A 138 -7.03 -15.26 25.91
N GLY A 139 -6.09 -15.18 24.95
CA GLY A 139 -5.85 -13.97 24.17
C GLY A 139 -7.11 -13.46 23.46
N GLY A 140 -7.84 -14.36 22.78
CA GLY A 140 -9.11 -14.01 22.11
C GLY A 140 -10.19 -13.53 23.09
N GLN A 141 -10.31 -14.16 24.28
CA GLN A 141 -11.23 -13.68 25.30
C GLN A 141 -10.85 -12.31 25.85
N GLN A 142 -9.54 -12.01 26.03
CA GLN A 142 -9.08 -10.68 26.42
C GLN A 142 -9.42 -9.63 25.35
N GLN A 143 -9.27 -10.00 24.09
CA GLN A 143 -9.64 -9.13 22.97
C GLN A 143 -11.14 -8.82 22.96
N ARG A 144 -12.00 -9.83 23.12
CA ARG A 144 -13.47 -9.65 23.22
C ARG A 144 -13.84 -8.72 24.39
N VAL A 145 -13.17 -8.83 25.54
CA VAL A 145 -13.37 -7.90 26.68
C VAL A 145 -12.95 -6.48 26.31
N ALA A 146 -11.85 -6.31 25.56
CA ALA A 146 -11.39 -4.98 25.10
C ALA A 146 -12.38 -4.34 24.12
N ILE A 147 -12.95 -5.16 23.22
CA ILE A 147 -14.00 -4.71 22.29
C ILE A 147 -15.27 -4.36 23.08
N ALA A 148 -15.74 -5.22 23.99
CA ALA A 148 -16.89 -4.95 24.85
C ALA A 148 -16.74 -3.63 25.63
N ARG A 149 -15.55 -3.36 26.19
CA ARG A 149 -15.24 -2.10 26.87
C ARG A 149 -15.30 -0.91 25.93
N ALA A 150 -14.94 -1.08 24.67
CA ALA A 150 -14.98 -0.02 23.66
C ALA A 150 -16.44 0.25 23.21
N ILE A 151 -17.22 -0.80 22.90
CA ILE A 151 -18.58 -0.64 22.37
C ILE A 151 -19.63 -0.27 23.41
N VAL A 152 -19.42 -0.56 24.71
CA VAL A 152 -20.39 -0.28 25.79
C VAL A 152 -20.73 1.21 25.91
N ASN A 153 -19.85 2.09 25.43
CA ASN A 153 -20.06 3.53 25.39
C ASN A 153 -20.87 4.02 24.18
N GLU A 154 -21.27 3.09 23.28
CA GLU A 154 -22.02 3.37 22.05
C GLU A 154 -21.30 4.39 21.17
N PRO A 155 -20.06 4.14 20.75
CA PRO A 155 -19.33 5.06 19.89
C PRO A 155 -19.93 5.07 18.47
N GLU A 156 -19.73 6.17 17.74
CA GLU A 156 -20.06 6.23 16.32
C GLU A 156 -19.03 5.49 15.46
N ILE A 157 -17.79 5.42 15.94
CA ILE A 157 -16.65 4.78 15.24
C ILE A 157 -15.86 3.95 16.24
N LEU A 158 -15.50 2.73 15.84
CA LEU A 158 -14.56 1.86 16.53
C LEU A 158 -13.26 1.77 15.74
N LEU A 159 -12.14 2.17 16.37
CA LEU A 159 -10.81 2.02 15.84
C LEU A 159 -10.15 0.75 16.39
N LEU A 160 -9.55 -0.05 15.50
CA LEU A 160 -8.93 -1.34 15.83
C LEU A 160 -7.48 -1.33 15.30
N ASP A 161 -6.50 -1.25 16.21
CA ASP A 161 -5.06 -1.18 15.86
C ASP A 161 -4.43 -2.57 15.98
N GLU A 162 -4.27 -3.27 14.85
CA GLU A 162 -3.74 -4.64 14.73
C GLU A 162 -4.30 -5.62 15.79
N PRO A 163 -5.62 -5.70 15.97
CA PRO A 163 -6.19 -6.42 17.10
C PRO A 163 -5.95 -7.94 17.04
N LEU A 164 -5.73 -8.50 15.85
CA LEU A 164 -5.57 -9.95 15.63
C LEU A 164 -4.11 -10.41 15.66
N GLY A 165 -3.14 -9.47 15.68
CA GLY A 165 -1.72 -9.78 15.53
C GLY A 165 -1.11 -10.67 16.62
N ALA A 166 -1.71 -10.72 17.81
CA ALA A 166 -1.23 -11.55 18.94
C ALA A 166 -1.84 -12.95 19.00
N LEU A 167 -2.76 -13.31 18.08
CA LEU A 167 -3.48 -14.59 18.06
C LEU A 167 -2.79 -15.62 17.18
N ASP A 168 -2.89 -16.89 17.56
CA ASP A 168 -2.53 -18.00 16.67
C ASP A 168 -3.48 -18.08 15.45
N TYR A 169 -3.08 -18.82 14.43
CA TYR A 169 -3.80 -18.88 13.15
C TYR A 169 -5.27 -19.28 13.29
N LYS A 170 -5.57 -20.32 14.09
CA LYS A 170 -6.95 -20.82 14.25
C LYS A 170 -7.82 -19.80 14.97
N MET A 171 -7.33 -19.26 16.09
CA MET A 171 -8.04 -18.22 16.84
C MET A 171 -8.23 -16.95 16.01
N ARG A 172 -7.25 -16.60 15.18
CA ARG A 172 -7.34 -15.44 14.27
C ARG A 172 -8.49 -15.60 13.29
N LYS A 173 -8.63 -16.78 12.65
CA LYS A 173 -9.74 -17.08 11.73
C LYS A 173 -11.12 -17.02 12.41
N GLU A 174 -11.23 -17.56 13.61
CA GLU A 174 -12.46 -17.48 14.40
C GLU A 174 -12.81 -16.00 14.71
N MET A 175 -11.82 -15.21 15.16
CA MET A 175 -12.00 -13.80 15.49
C MET A 175 -12.32 -12.92 14.27
N GLN A 176 -11.79 -13.21 13.08
CA GLN A 176 -12.15 -12.51 11.84
C GLN A 176 -13.66 -12.60 11.60
N LEU A 177 -14.20 -13.80 11.63
CA LEU A 177 -15.64 -14.03 11.45
C LEU A 177 -16.46 -13.30 12.51
N GLU A 178 -16.05 -13.42 13.78
CA GLU A 178 -16.74 -12.77 14.89
C GLU A 178 -16.74 -11.23 14.78
N LEU A 179 -15.61 -10.62 14.42
CA LEU A 179 -15.52 -9.17 14.21
C LEU A 179 -16.47 -8.71 13.09
N LYS A 180 -16.56 -9.48 12.01
CA LYS A 180 -17.49 -9.18 10.91
C LYS A 180 -18.95 -9.26 11.39
N LEU A 181 -19.33 -10.32 12.09
CA LEU A 181 -20.66 -10.47 12.66
C LEU A 181 -21.00 -9.37 13.68
N MET A 182 -20.05 -8.99 14.55
CA MET A 182 -20.22 -7.88 15.48
C MET A 182 -20.44 -6.56 14.74
N HIS A 183 -19.70 -6.30 13.67
CA HIS A 183 -19.89 -5.11 12.84
C HIS A 183 -21.31 -5.06 12.25
N GLU A 184 -21.76 -6.16 11.64
CA GLU A 184 -23.11 -6.28 11.07
C GLU A 184 -24.21 -6.08 12.14
N GLN A 185 -24.02 -6.66 13.33
CA GLN A 185 -24.97 -6.52 14.45
C GLN A 185 -25.01 -5.13 15.03
N LEU A 186 -23.87 -4.46 15.16
CA LEU A 186 -23.79 -3.14 15.80
C LEU A 186 -24.12 -2.01 14.83
N GLY A 187 -23.87 -2.16 13.53
CA GLY A 187 -24.11 -1.15 12.50
C GLY A 187 -23.28 0.14 12.66
N ILE A 188 -22.21 0.12 13.46
CA ILE A 188 -21.30 1.25 13.66
C ILE A 188 -20.12 1.16 12.69
N THR A 189 -19.46 2.27 12.44
CA THR A 189 -18.28 2.29 11.52
C THR A 189 -17.06 1.69 12.19
N PHE A 190 -16.39 0.74 11.50
CA PHE A 190 -15.11 0.17 11.93
C PHE A 190 -13.98 0.71 11.06
N ILE A 191 -12.88 1.12 11.70
CA ILE A 191 -11.61 1.44 11.03
C ILE A 191 -10.56 0.48 11.60
N PHE A 192 -10.13 -0.44 10.77
CA PHE A 192 -9.26 -1.56 11.12
C PHE A 192 -7.88 -1.36 10.52
N VAL A 193 -6.83 -1.56 11.29
CA VAL A 193 -5.44 -1.53 10.82
C VAL A 193 -4.86 -2.93 10.85
N THR A 194 -4.29 -3.36 9.74
CA THR A 194 -3.57 -4.63 9.65
C THR A 194 -2.45 -4.55 8.60
N HIS A 195 -1.55 -5.51 8.64
CA HIS A 195 -0.60 -5.82 7.57
C HIS A 195 -0.91 -7.17 6.91
N ASP A 196 -1.95 -7.88 7.37
CA ASP A 196 -2.40 -9.16 6.85
C ASP A 196 -3.42 -8.93 5.73
N GLN A 197 -3.09 -9.41 4.53
CA GLN A 197 -3.91 -9.25 3.33
C GLN A 197 -5.22 -10.01 3.44
N GLU A 198 -5.17 -11.23 4.02
CA GLU A 198 -6.34 -12.07 4.15
C GLU A 198 -7.37 -11.46 5.10
N GLU A 199 -6.93 -10.82 6.19
CA GLU A 199 -7.82 -10.06 7.08
C GLU A 199 -8.54 -8.95 6.33
N ALA A 200 -7.80 -8.16 5.53
CA ALA A 200 -8.36 -7.07 4.76
C ALA A 200 -9.37 -7.56 3.71
N LEU A 201 -9.02 -8.58 2.93
CA LEU A 201 -9.88 -9.11 1.86
C LEU A 201 -11.17 -9.76 2.37
N THR A 202 -11.12 -10.40 3.56
CA THR A 202 -12.27 -11.17 4.07
C THR A 202 -13.28 -10.37 4.88
N MET A 203 -12.83 -9.29 5.55
CA MET A 203 -13.69 -8.56 6.49
C MET A 203 -14.19 -7.21 5.98
N SER A 204 -13.50 -6.58 5.03
CA SER A 204 -13.71 -5.18 4.69
C SER A 204 -14.79 -4.95 3.65
N ASP A 205 -15.52 -3.85 3.79
CA ASP A 205 -16.31 -3.27 2.70
C ASP A 205 -15.41 -2.41 1.80
N LYS A 206 -14.37 -1.80 2.38
CA LYS A 206 -13.41 -0.94 1.70
C LYS A 206 -12.00 -1.14 2.25
N ILE A 207 -11.04 -1.28 1.35
CA ILE A 207 -9.61 -1.38 1.66
C ILE A 207 -8.90 -0.10 1.20
N VAL A 208 -8.03 0.42 2.06
CA VAL A 208 -7.12 1.53 1.78
C VAL A 208 -5.70 0.99 1.83
N VAL A 209 -5.11 0.77 0.67
CA VAL A 209 -3.72 0.29 0.56
C VAL A 209 -2.78 1.48 0.69
N MET A 210 -1.82 1.37 1.62
CA MET A 210 -0.87 2.43 1.93
C MET A 210 0.58 1.98 1.74
N SER A 211 1.42 2.90 1.28
CA SER A 211 2.87 2.74 1.22
C SER A 211 3.54 4.11 1.37
N ASN A 212 4.65 4.17 2.10
CA ASN A 212 5.48 5.38 2.26
C ASN A 212 4.68 6.64 2.67
N GLY A 213 3.72 6.47 3.59
CA GLY A 213 2.90 7.59 4.08
C GLY A 213 1.75 8.01 3.15
N GLU A 214 1.61 7.41 1.99
CA GLU A 214 0.61 7.75 0.95
C GLU A 214 -0.40 6.63 0.72
N ILE A 215 -1.58 7.00 0.22
CA ILE A 215 -2.58 6.05 -0.27
C ILE A 215 -2.22 5.64 -1.70
N GLN A 216 -2.03 4.33 -1.92
CA GLN A 216 -1.75 3.75 -3.23
C GLN A 216 -3.04 3.43 -3.99
N GLN A 217 -4.04 2.86 -3.29
CA GLN A 217 -5.35 2.56 -3.86
C GLN A 217 -6.41 2.51 -2.76
N VAL A 218 -7.64 2.87 -3.12
CA VAL A 218 -8.85 2.67 -2.32
C VAL A 218 -9.87 1.97 -3.20
N GLY A 219 -10.48 0.91 -2.69
CA GLY A 219 -11.49 0.13 -3.42
C GLY A 219 -12.15 -0.93 -2.55
N THR A 220 -13.07 -1.70 -3.12
CA THR A 220 -13.60 -2.93 -2.53
C THR A 220 -12.51 -4.02 -2.53
N PRO A 221 -12.66 -5.11 -1.74
CA PRO A 221 -11.72 -6.23 -1.79
C PRO A 221 -11.49 -6.75 -3.21
N GLU A 222 -12.56 -6.91 -4.00
CA GLU A 222 -12.50 -7.37 -5.38
C GLU A 222 -11.72 -6.39 -6.27
N GLU A 223 -12.04 -5.09 -6.21
CA GLU A 223 -11.32 -4.06 -6.99
C GLU A 223 -9.82 -4.01 -6.66
N ILE A 224 -9.46 -4.21 -5.40
CA ILE A 224 -8.05 -4.20 -4.98
C ILE A 224 -7.29 -5.44 -5.46
N TYR A 225 -7.97 -6.60 -5.50
CA TYR A 225 -7.38 -7.86 -5.92
C TYR A 225 -7.31 -8.00 -7.45
N ASP A 226 -8.43 -7.74 -8.13
CA ASP A 226 -8.58 -7.98 -9.56
C ASP A 226 -8.04 -6.82 -10.42
N GLU A 227 -8.18 -5.57 -9.94
CA GLU A 227 -7.82 -4.35 -10.68
C GLU A 227 -6.79 -3.47 -9.93
N PRO A 228 -5.60 -4.01 -9.62
CA PRO A 228 -4.57 -3.22 -8.92
C PRO A 228 -4.11 -2.04 -9.78
N LYS A 229 -4.01 -0.84 -9.17
CA LYS A 229 -3.63 0.40 -9.89
C LYS A 229 -2.15 0.50 -10.23
N ASN A 230 -1.31 -0.24 -9.51
CA ASN A 230 0.14 -0.26 -9.73
C ASN A 230 0.74 -1.58 -9.27
N ALA A 231 1.98 -1.83 -9.68
CA ALA A 231 2.71 -3.06 -9.36
C ALA A 231 2.86 -3.31 -7.86
N PHE A 232 3.01 -2.24 -7.05
CA PHE A 232 3.07 -2.38 -5.59
C PHE A 232 1.79 -2.99 -5.04
N VAL A 233 0.61 -2.50 -5.45
CA VAL A 233 -0.67 -3.06 -4.98
C VAL A 233 -0.84 -4.49 -5.45
N ALA A 234 -0.49 -4.79 -6.71
CA ALA A 234 -0.57 -6.12 -7.29
C ALA A 234 0.26 -7.14 -6.49
N ASP A 235 1.51 -6.82 -6.23
CA ASP A 235 2.47 -7.68 -5.52
C ASP A 235 2.16 -7.75 -4.01
N PHE A 236 1.73 -6.62 -3.43
CA PHE A 236 1.44 -6.57 -2.00
C PHE A 236 0.15 -7.31 -1.61
N ILE A 237 -0.87 -7.39 -2.48
CA ILE A 237 -2.18 -8.02 -2.16
C ILE A 237 -2.19 -9.53 -2.42
N GLY A 238 -1.26 -10.05 -3.18
CA GLY A 238 -1.15 -11.47 -3.49
C GLY A 238 -0.03 -11.72 -4.47
N GLU A 239 0.43 -12.95 -4.53
CA GLU A 239 1.42 -13.35 -5.52
C GLU A 239 0.92 -13.00 -6.92
N SER A 240 1.79 -12.40 -7.76
CA SER A 240 1.45 -11.97 -9.11
C SER A 240 2.61 -12.19 -10.06
N ASN A 241 2.30 -12.63 -11.27
CA ASN A 241 3.22 -12.51 -12.38
C ASN A 241 3.09 -11.10 -12.95
N ILE A 242 4.17 -10.33 -12.95
CA ILE A 242 4.20 -8.96 -13.47
C ILE A 242 5.21 -8.89 -14.61
N PHE A 243 4.71 -8.65 -15.83
CA PHE A 243 5.55 -8.55 -17.02
C PHE A 243 5.45 -7.18 -17.65
N ASN A 244 6.60 -6.64 -18.06
CA ASN A 244 6.60 -5.44 -18.87
C ASN A 244 6.20 -5.77 -20.30
N GLY A 245 5.25 -5.02 -20.83
CA GLY A 245 4.69 -5.22 -22.15
C GLY A 245 4.52 -3.93 -22.92
N VAL A 246 4.13 -4.09 -24.19
CA VAL A 246 3.78 -2.97 -25.09
C VAL A 246 2.48 -3.35 -25.80
N MET A 247 1.57 -2.38 -25.89
CA MET A 247 0.34 -2.53 -26.70
C MET A 247 0.71 -2.59 -28.17
N THR A 248 0.39 -3.70 -28.84
CA THR A 248 0.69 -3.95 -30.27
C THR A 248 -0.47 -3.65 -31.18
N GLY A 249 -1.68 -3.44 -30.63
CA GLY A 249 -2.90 -3.12 -31.36
C GLY A 249 -4.10 -2.98 -30.44
N HIS A 250 -5.28 -2.83 -31.01
CA HIS A 250 -6.52 -2.79 -30.25
C HIS A 250 -6.73 -4.09 -29.47
N LYS A 251 -6.76 -3.99 -28.12
CA LYS A 251 -6.88 -5.13 -27.21
C LYS A 251 -5.83 -6.23 -27.41
N LYS A 252 -4.61 -5.82 -27.75
CA LYS A 252 -3.47 -6.70 -27.94
C LYS A 252 -2.24 -6.17 -27.23
N VAL A 253 -1.62 -7.02 -26.43
CA VAL A 253 -0.41 -6.72 -25.65
C VAL A 253 0.68 -7.74 -25.96
N SER A 254 1.93 -7.31 -26.07
CA SER A 254 3.09 -8.18 -26.20
C SER A 254 3.94 -8.12 -24.92
N PHE A 255 4.13 -9.28 -24.30
CA PHE A 255 5.08 -9.51 -23.19
C PHE A 255 5.68 -10.91 -23.34
N CYS A 256 6.83 -11.20 -22.70
CA CYS A 256 7.59 -12.44 -22.87
C CYS A 256 7.79 -12.79 -24.36
N GLN A 257 8.02 -11.76 -25.21
CA GLN A 257 8.18 -11.88 -26.67
C GLN A 257 7.00 -12.52 -27.41
N THR A 258 5.82 -12.56 -26.81
CA THR A 258 4.61 -13.18 -27.36
C THR A 258 3.43 -12.21 -27.30
N GLU A 259 2.57 -12.21 -28.35
CA GLU A 259 1.37 -11.39 -28.39
C GLU A 259 0.18 -12.13 -27.78
N PHE A 260 -0.52 -11.44 -26.87
CA PHE A 260 -1.74 -11.89 -26.23
C PHE A 260 -2.91 -10.96 -26.58
N ASP A 261 -4.09 -11.53 -26.68
CA ASP A 261 -5.33 -10.75 -26.62
C ASP A 261 -5.62 -10.37 -25.18
N CYS A 262 -6.17 -9.17 -24.93
CA CYS A 262 -6.57 -8.67 -23.62
C CYS A 262 -7.93 -7.96 -23.70
N VAL A 263 -8.54 -7.66 -22.56
CA VAL A 263 -9.83 -6.96 -22.51
C VAL A 263 -9.67 -5.44 -22.44
N ASP A 264 -8.52 -4.97 -21.94
CA ASP A 264 -8.23 -3.56 -21.77
C ASP A 264 -8.01 -2.83 -23.10
N ASP A 265 -8.60 -1.64 -23.21
CA ASP A 265 -8.48 -0.78 -24.40
C ASP A 265 -7.48 0.36 -24.12
N ILE A 266 -6.20 0.03 -24.16
CA ILE A 266 -5.10 0.98 -24.01
C ILE A 266 -4.53 1.29 -25.41
N LYS A 267 -4.10 2.55 -25.61
CA LYS A 267 -3.59 3.03 -26.90
C LYS A 267 -2.37 2.22 -27.35
N GLU A 268 -2.35 1.83 -28.63
CA GLU A 268 -1.24 1.16 -29.28
C GLU A 268 0.10 1.92 -29.12
N GLY A 269 1.17 1.18 -28.91
CA GLY A 269 2.53 1.70 -28.71
C GLY A 269 2.83 2.14 -27.27
N LEU A 270 1.84 2.16 -26.37
CA LEU A 270 2.11 2.46 -24.97
C LEU A 270 2.73 1.26 -24.24
N ARG A 271 3.68 1.56 -23.36
CA ARG A 271 4.24 0.58 -22.43
C ARG A 271 3.24 0.35 -21.30
N VAL A 272 3.09 -0.92 -20.92
CA VAL A 272 2.18 -1.38 -19.87
C VAL A 272 2.87 -2.42 -19.00
N GLN A 273 2.33 -2.65 -17.82
CA GLN A 273 2.64 -3.82 -17.01
C GLN A 273 1.44 -4.77 -17.05
N ALA A 274 1.67 -6.00 -17.49
CA ALA A 274 0.68 -7.06 -17.46
C ALA A 274 0.78 -7.80 -16.13
N VAL A 275 -0.30 -7.80 -15.36
CA VAL A 275 -0.45 -8.55 -14.11
C VAL A 275 -1.31 -9.76 -14.38
N ILE A 276 -0.81 -10.93 -14.00
CA ILE A 276 -1.51 -12.20 -14.13
C ILE A 276 -1.42 -12.93 -12.78
N ARG A 277 -2.56 -13.33 -12.23
CA ARG A 277 -2.57 -14.12 -11.00
C ARG A 277 -2.12 -15.54 -11.27
N PRO A 278 -1.40 -16.21 -10.33
CA PRO A 278 -0.94 -17.59 -10.51
C PRO A 278 -2.06 -18.60 -10.78
N GLU A 279 -3.26 -18.38 -10.24
CA GLU A 279 -4.45 -19.20 -10.48
C GLU A 279 -5.03 -19.08 -11.89
N ASP A 280 -4.72 -17.98 -12.58
CA ASP A 280 -5.18 -17.69 -13.94
C ASP A 280 -4.21 -18.22 -15.02
N VAL A 281 -3.06 -18.71 -14.60
CA VAL A 281 -2.08 -19.31 -15.51
C VAL A 281 -2.47 -20.75 -15.78
N VAL A 282 -2.75 -21.07 -17.04
CA VAL A 282 -3.15 -22.41 -17.49
C VAL A 282 -1.93 -23.20 -17.99
N LEU A 283 -1.57 -24.25 -17.25
CA LEU A 283 -0.53 -25.17 -17.71
C LEU A 283 -1.11 -26.22 -18.69
N THR A 284 -0.43 -26.41 -19.83
CA THR A 284 -0.86 -27.27 -20.92
C THR A 284 0.24 -28.24 -21.35
N GLU A 285 -0.08 -29.17 -22.24
CA GLU A 285 0.93 -30.04 -22.87
C GLU A 285 1.91 -29.23 -23.73
N VAL A 286 3.12 -29.72 -23.88
CA VAL A 286 4.14 -29.12 -24.76
C VAL A 286 3.57 -28.91 -26.18
N GLY A 287 3.78 -27.74 -26.73
CA GLY A 287 3.27 -27.36 -28.06
C GLY A 287 1.83 -26.86 -28.06
N LYS A 288 1.13 -26.90 -26.94
CA LYS A 288 -0.13 -26.24 -26.70
C LYS A 288 0.12 -25.03 -25.80
N GLY A 289 -0.67 -23.96 -25.94
CA GLY A 289 -0.46 -22.70 -25.24
C GLY A 289 0.49 -21.76 -25.97
N LYS A 290 0.41 -20.47 -25.65
CA LYS A 290 1.17 -19.39 -26.32
C LYS A 290 2.64 -19.34 -25.89
N LEU A 291 2.94 -19.73 -24.66
CA LEU A 291 4.32 -19.81 -24.13
C LEU A 291 4.72 -21.27 -23.91
N GLN A 292 6.02 -21.51 -23.88
CA GLN A 292 6.61 -22.82 -23.60
C GLN A 292 7.70 -22.65 -22.55
N GLY A 293 7.78 -23.54 -21.57
CA GLY A 293 8.80 -23.43 -20.53
C GLY A 293 9.16 -24.78 -19.90
N GLU A 294 10.09 -24.72 -18.96
CA GLU A 294 10.54 -25.88 -18.17
C GLU A 294 10.22 -25.62 -16.70
N VAL A 295 9.63 -26.61 -16.03
CA VAL A 295 9.30 -26.52 -14.60
C VAL A 295 10.59 -26.45 -13.77
N LEU A 296 10.78 -25.35 -13.05
CA LEU A 296 11.88 -25.15 -12.10
C LEU A 296 11.57 -25.74 -10.73
N SER A 297 10.33 -25.55 -10.26
CA SER A 297 9.88 -26.02 -8.94
C SER A 297 8.40 -26.36 -8.94
N SER A 298 8.01 -27.26 -8.04
CA SER A 298 6.64 -27.61 -7.72
C SER A 298 6.53 -27.75 -6.19
N ILE A 299 5.78 -26.86 -5.56
CA ILE A 299 5.67 -26.76 -4.10
C ILE A 299 4.23 -26.96 -3.68
N PHE A 300 3.96 -27.97 -2.86
CA PHE A 300 2.62 -28.20 -2.32
C PHE A 300 2.26 -27.17 -1.24
N LYS A 301 1.21 -26.39 -1.45
CA LYS A 301 0.69 -25.36 -0.54
C LYS A 301 -0.56 -25.80 0.26
N GLY A 302 -0.83 -27.10 0.29
CA GLY A 302 -1.96 -27.68 1.05
C GLY A 302 -3.19 -28.00 0.20
N THR A 303 -3.63 -27.13 -0.67
CA THR A 303 -4.78 -27.31 -1.58
C THR A 303 -4.40 -27.34 -3.04
N PHE A 304 -3.27 -26.78 -3.41
CA PHE A 304 -2.73 -26.73 -4.77
C PHE A 304 -1.21 -26.87 -4.75
N HIS A 305 -0.62 -27.08 -5.92
CA HIS A 305 0.82 -26.97 -6.17
C HIS A 305 1.11 -25.63 -6.83
N GLU A 306 2.05 -24.89 -6.26
CA GLU A 306 2.65 -23.70 -6.86
C GLU A 306 3.77 -24.17 -7.77
N ILE A 307 3.61 -23.93 -9.06
CA ILE A 307 4.53 -24.38 -10.10
C ILE A 307 5.25 -23.17 -10.68
N THR A 308 6.58 -23.14 -10.59
CA THR A 308 7.37 -22.11 -11.26
C THR A 308 7.87 -22.66 -12.59
N VAL A 309 7.56 -21.99 -13.69
CA VAL A 309 7.96 -22.34 -15.05
C VAL A 309 8.92 -21.29 -15.56
N LEU A 310 10.09 -21.71 -16.05
CA LEU A 310 11.07 -20.84 -16.72
C LEU A 310 10.81 -20.80 -18.22
N HIS A 311 10.44 -19.63 -18.72
CA HIS A 311 10.28 -19.34 -20.14
C HIS A 311 11.51 -18.59 -20.66
N ASN A 312 12.02 -19.01 -21.84
CA ASN A 312 13.15 -18.36 -22.55
C ASN A 312 14.40 -18.09 -21.68
N GLU A 313 14.68 -18.98 -20.71
CA GLU A 313 15.86 -18.89 -19.81
C GLU A 313 15.88 -17.58 -18.95
N LYS A 314 14.81 -16.79 -18.98
CA LYS A 314 14.77 -15.48 -18.34
C LYS A 314 13.47 -15.22 -17.54
N ASP A 315 12.33 -15.51 -18.13
CA ASP A 315 11.03 -15.13 -17.55
C ASP A 315 10.50 -16.28 -16.67
N GLU A 316 10.35 -16.03 -15.38
CA GLU A 316 9.72 -16.97 -14.46
C GLU A 316 8.20 -16.71 -14.42
N ILE A 317 7.43 -17.79 -14.58
CA ILE A 317 5.97 -17.75 -14.55
C ILE A 317 5.51 -18.66 -13.41
N VAL A 318 4.80 -18.10 -12.45
CA VAL A 318 4.19 -18.84 -11.34
C VAL A 318 2.77 -19.24 -11.72
N ALA A 319 2.42 -20.50 -11.55
CA ALA A 319 1.08 -21.04 -11.80
C ALA A 319 0.59 -21.85 -10.60
N GLN A 320 -0.72 -21.90 -10.41
CA GLN A 320 -1.36 -22.83 -9.46
C GLN A 320 -1.94 -24.03 -10.21
N ALA A 321 -1.58 -25.24 -9.79
CA ALA A 321 -2.07 -26.46 -10.37
C ALA A 321 -2.63 -27.42 -9.33
N SER A 322 -3.62 -28.22 -9.69
CA SER A 322 -4.20 -29.25 -8.79
C SER A 322 -3.29 -30.45 -8.57
N GLY A 323 -2.28 -30.65 -9.42
CA GLY A 323 -1.37 -31.80 -9.38
C GLY A 323 0.11 -31.40 -9.40
N ASP A 324 0.95 -32.28 -8.91
CA ASP A 324 2.40 -32.15 -8.95
C ASP A 324 2.92 -32.31 -10.37
N ILE A 325 3.86 -31.46 -10.78
CA ILE A 325 4.58 -31.54 -12.04
C ILE A 325 6.07 -31.59 -11.73
N ALA A 326 6.73 -32.66 -12.17
CA ALA A 326 8.14 -32.89 -11.83
C ALA A 326 9.05 -31.80 -12.41
N LYS A 327 10.05 -31.37 -11.64
CA LYS A 327 11.08 -30.44 -12.09
C LYS A 327 11.75 -30.97 -13.37
N GLY A 328 12.02 -30.08 -14.33
CA GLY A 328 12.59 -30.41 -15.64
C GLY A 328 11.53 -30.82 -16.67
N THR A 329 10.26 -30.93 -16.28
CA THR A 329 9.18 -31.21 -17.24
C THR A 329 8.95 -30.00 -18.12
N LYS A 330 8.89 -30.19 -19.43
CA LYS A 330 8.49 -29.14 -20.37
C LYS A 330 6.97 -29.04 -20.41
N VAL A 331 6.47 -27.81 -20.35
CA VAL A 331 5.03 -27.51 -20.35
C VAL A 331 4.73 -26.35 -21.31
N GLY A 332 3.51 -26.30 -21.81
CA GLY A 332 2.96 -25.11 -22.42
C GLY A 332 2.28 -24.25 -21.34
N VAL A 333 2.28 -22.94 -21.54
CA VAL A 333 1.60 -21.97 -20.68
C VAL A 333 0.63 -21.15 -21.53
N ASP A 334 -0.60 -21.02 -21.08
CA ASP A 334 -1.60 -20.15 -21.69
C ASP A 334 -2.23 -19.24 -20.65
N ILE A 335 -2.74 -18.08 -21.10
CA ILE A 335 -3.36 -17.08 -20.26
C ILE A 335 -4.57 -16.57 -21.02
N LEU A 336 -5.74 -16.55 -20.36
CA LEU A 336 -6.96 -16.06 -20.99
C LEU A 336 -6.94 -14.54 -21.10
N PRO A 337 -7.61 -13.95 -22.10
CA PRO A 337 -7.61 -12.50 -22.30
C PRO A 337 -8.18 -11.69 -21.12
N ASP A 338 -9.16 -12.24 -20.42
CA ASP A 338 -9.79 -11.63 -19.23
C ASP A 338 -8.98 -11.80 -17.95
N SER A 339 -7.97 -12.65 -17.96
CA SER A 339 -7.02 -12.86 -16.85
C SER A 339 -5.76 -11.99 -16.96
N ILE A 340 -5.66 -11.17 -18.00
CA ILE A 340 -4.56 -10.22 -18.18
C ILE A 340 -5.03 -8.83 -17.78
N HIS A 341 -4.63 -8.37 -16.60
CA HIS A 341 -4.89 -7.00 -16.16
C HIS A 341 -3.74 -6.09 -16.58
N LEU A 342 -4.04 -4.99 -17.29
CA LEU A 342 -3.03 -4.06 -17.78
C LEU A 342 -2.99 -2.78 -16.95
N MET A 343 -1.84 -2.52 -16.36
CA MET A 343 -1.57 -1.26 -15.68
C MET A 343 -0.75 -0.32 -16.58
N HIS A 344 -1.01 0.98 -16.46
CA HIS A 344 -0.11 1.96 -17.06
C HIS A 344 1.27 1.82 -16.44
N PHE A 345 2.28 1.76 -17.27
CA PHE A 345 3.67 1.76 -16.82
C PHE A 345 3.96 3.13 -16.18
N ASN A 346 3.90 3.16 -14.85
CA ASN A 346 4.17 4.38 -14.10
C ASN A 346 5.68 4.40 -13.80
N GLU A 347 6.48 4.88 -14.77
CA GLU A 347 7.88 5.15 -14.49
C GLU A 347 7.90 6.30 -13.46
N LYS A 348 8.25 6.00 -12.23
CA LYS A 348 8.69 7.05 -11.31
C LYS A 348 9.80 7.80 -12.03
N ALA A 349 9.65 9.10 -12.16
CA ALA A 349 10.58 9.91 -12.92
C ALA A 349 11.35 10.82 -11.97
N ASN A 350 12.66 10.89 -12.15
CA ASN A 350 13.48 11.85 -11.45
C ASN A 350 13.25 13.24 -12.05
N HIS A 351 12.54 14.11 -11.35
CA HIS A 351 12.26 15.49 -11.74
C HIS A 351 12.95 16.44 -10.78
N PHE A 352 13.89 17.21 -11.28
CA PHE A 352 14.62 18.19 -10.49
C PHE A 352 14.50 19.57 -11.11
N THR A 353 14.44 20.61 -10.27
CA THR A 353 14.59 22.00 -10.74
C THR A 353 16.07 22.35 -10.72
N GLY A 354 16.59 22.75 -11.85
CA GLY A 354 17.97 23.21 -12.00
C GLY A 354 18.04 24.64 -12.53
N MET A 355 19.23 25.22 -12.48
CA MET A 355 19.55 26.49 -13.12
C MET A 355 20.73 26.31 -14.06
N ILE A 356 20.69 26.97 -15.21
CA ILE A 356 21.82 26.99 -16.13
C ILE A 356 22.89 27.90 -15.55
N ASP A 357 24.12 27.41 -15.42
CA ASP A 357 25.28 28.16 -14.94
C ASP A 357 26.03 28.90 -16.10
N ASP A 358 27.02 29.68 -15.73
CA ASP A 358 27.91 30.44 -16.64
C ASP A 358 28.72 29.53 -17.59
N ALA A 359 28.93 28.26 -17.19
CA ALA A 359 29.61 27.23 -17.99
C ALA A 359 28.63 26.40 -18.85
N MET A 360 27.38 26.83 -19.01
CA MET A 360 26.32 26.13 -19.74
C MET A 360 26.06 24.70 -19.23
N ARG A 361 26.15 24.50 -17.93
CA ARG A 361 25.74 23.23 -17.27
C ARG A 361 24.45 23.49 -16.48
N ILE A 362 23.68 22.46 -16.27
CA ILE A 362 22.53 22.53 -15.38
C ILE A 362 23.01 22.22 -13.97
N ARG A 363 22.96 23.20 -13.08
CA ARG A 363 23.24 23.03 -11.66
C ARG A 363 21.98 22.56 -10.96
N LEU A 364 22.07 21.40 -10.31
CA LEU A 364 21.10 20.82 -9.39
C LEU A 364 21.58 21.02 -7.96
N VAL A 365 20.78 20.63 -6.97
CA VAL A 365 21.14 20.66 -5.54
C VAL A 365 22.38 19.79 -5.28
N ASP A 366 22.44 18.59 -5.86
CA ASP A 366 23.50 17.60 -5.63
C ASP A 366 24.67 17.66 -6.61
N GLY A 367 24.65 18.57 -7.56
CA GLY A 367 25.75 18.66 -8.53
C GLY A 367 25.39 19.39 -9.80
N SER A 368 26.16 19.21 -10.85
CA SER A 368 25.90 19.83 -12.15
C SER A 368 25.98 18.81 -13.28
N ILE A 369 25.02 18.87 -14.18
CA ILE A 369 24.91 17.98 -15.35
C ILE A 369 25.32 18.76 -16.61
N LYS A 370 26.21 18.16 -17.40
CA LYS A 370 26.56 18.68 -18.72
C LYS A 370 25.50 18.25 -19.73
N VAL A 371 24.81 19.20 -20.35
CA VAL A 371 23.77 18.94 -21.34
C VAL A 371 24.09 19.67 -22.65
N ASP A 372 23.71 19.06 -23.76
CA ASP A 372 23.76 19.73 -25.06
C ASP A 372 22.69 20.81 -25.13
N MET A 373 23.10 22.10 -25.01
CA MET A 373 22.20 23.23 -24.97
C MET A 373 21.39 23.40 -26.25
N THR A 374 21.88 22.91 -27.40
CA THR A 374 21.12 23.00 -28.66
C THR A 374 19.87 22.11 -28.64
N LYS A 375 19.86 21.04 -27.81
CA LYS A 375 18.65 20.21 -27.57
C LYS A 375 17.67 20.90 -26.65
N LEU A 376 18.17 21.66 -25.67
CA LEU A 376 17.33 22.43 -24.74
C LEU A 376 16.65 23.63 -25.41
N PHE A 377 17.32 24.22 -26.43
CA PHE A 377 16.83 25.35 -27.23
C PHE A 377 16.76 24.93 -28.70
N PRO A 378 15.68 24.28 -29.15
CA PRO A 378 15.59 23.75 -30.52
C PRO A 378 15.73 24.80 -31.59
N GLY A 379 16.67 24.56 -32.50
CA GLY A 379 16.97 25.49 -33.61
C GLY A 379 17.98 26.57 -33.27
N SER A 380 18.63 26.52 -32.12
CA SER A 380 19.78 27.31 -31.78
C SER A 380 21.09 26.71 -32.32
N THR A 381 22.14 27.51 -32.39
CA THR A 381 23.51 27.09 -32.72
C THR A 381 24.48 27.58 -31.66
N LEU A 382 25.42 26.71 -31.25
CA LEU A 382 26.46 27.07 -30.30
C LEU A 382 27.73 27.48 -31.05
N GLN A 383 28.20 28.71 -30.87
CA GLN A 383 29.42 29.24 -31.46
C GLN A 383 30.24 29.96 -30.37
N ASP A 384 31.52 29.62 -30.25
CA ASP A 384 32.46 30.19 -29.27
C ASP A 384 31.90 30.31 -27.84
N GLY A 385 31.13 29.29 -27.39
CA GLY A 385 30.54 29.27 -26.05
C GLY A 385 29.29 30.15 -25.88
N VAL A 386 28.73 30.72 -26.95
CA VAL A 386 27.50 31.51 -26.95
C VAL A 386 26.44 30.80 -27.79
N LEU A 387 25.23 30.71 -27.26
CA LEU A 387 24.09 30.11 -27.94
C LEU A 387 23.35 31.18 -28.74
N TYR A 388 23.13 30.98 -30.04
CA TYR A 388 22.44 31.91 -30.94
C TYR A 388 21.12 31.29 -31.42
N ASP A 389 20.10 32.15 -31.54
CA ASP A 389 18.81 31.77 -32.15
C ASP A 389 18.92 31.64 -33.68
N LYS A 390 17.81 31.25 -34.33
CA LYS A 390 17.72 31.15 -35.81
C LYS A 390 17.95 32.47 -36.54
N SER A 391 17.83 33.59 -35.85
CA SER A 391 18.01 34.94 -36.38
C SER A 391 19.41 35.48 -36.10
N GLY A 392 20.27 34.72 -35.44
CA GLY A 392 21.65 35.13 -35.12
C GLY A 392 21.75 36.00 -33.85
N HIS A 393 20.71 36.08 -33.03
CA HIS A 393 20.78 36.79 -31.75
C HIS A 393 21.26 35.89 -30.64
N PRO A 394 22.09 36.39 -29.70
CA PRO A 394 22.53 35.59 -28.56
C PRO A 394 21.36 35.31 -27.63
N ILE A 395 21.28 34.05 -27.14
CA ILE A 395 20.30 33.61 -26.16
C ILE A 395 20.96 33.69 -24.78
N GLU A 396 20.42 34.53 -23.90
CA GLU A 396 20.81 34.52 -22.48
C GLU A 396 20.33 33.23 -21.82
N THR A 397 21.26 32.39 -21.40
CA THR A 397 20.98 31.09 -20.77
C THR A 397 21.24 31.06 -19.27
N GLU A 398 22.20 31.87 -18.79
CA GLU A 398 22.60 31.92 -17.39
C GLU A 398 21.44 32.32 -16.47
N GLY A 399 21.29 31.59 -15.35
CA GLY A 399 20.24 31.83 -14.35
C GLY A 399 18.83 31.36 -14.76
N ARG A 400 18.65 30.81 -15.96
CA ARG A 400 17.35 30.24 -16.35
C ARG A 400 17.07 28.99 -15.56
N LYS A 401 15.85 28.91 -14.97
CA LYS A 401 15.33 27.70 -14.33
C LYS A 401 14.91 26.70 -15.39
N VAL A 402 15.30 25.47 -15.20
CA VAL A 402 14.93 24.33 -16.05
C VAL A 402 14.45 23.18 -15.19
N VAL A 403 13.54 22.39 -15.72
CA VAL A 403 13.17 21.10 -15.12
C VAL A 403 13.98 20.01 -15.81
N VAL A 404 14.69 19.23 -15.01
CA VAL A 404 15.51 18.12 -15.49
C VAL A 404 14.74 16.83 -15.22
N TYR A 405 14.56 16.05 -16.28
CA TYR A 405 13.99 14.72 -16.23
C TYR A 405 15.11 13.68 -16.45
N ILE A 406 15.31 12.80 -15.47
CA ILE A 406 16.24 11.68 -15.60
C ILE A 406 15.45 10.39 -15.56
N ASN A 407 15.49 9.62 -16.63
CA ASN A 407 14.86 8.30 -16.65
C ASN A 407 15.57 7.39 -15.63
N PRO A 408 14.85 6.78 -14.69
CA PRO A 408 15.45 5.89 -13.69
C PRO A 408 16.27 4.74 -14.27
N ARG A 409 15.94 4.24 -15.48
CA ARG A 409 16.71 3.20 -16.18
C ARG A 409 18.06 3.68 -16.73
N GLN A 410 18.26 4.99 -16.80
CA GLN A 410 19.53 5.60 -17.22
C GLN A 410 20.41 6.00 -16.04
N ALA A 411 19.83 6.04 -14.84
CA ALA A 411 20.59 6.16 -13.60
C ALA A 411 21.23 4.81 -13.26
N GLN A 412 22.44 4.86 -12.72
CA GLN A 412 23.18 3.66 -12.31
C GLN A 412 23.66 3.81 -10.87
N LEU A 413 23.59 2.72 -10.10
CA LEU A 413 24.19 2.63 -8.78
C LEU A 413 25.67 2.24 -8.90
N SER A 414 26.47 2.69 -7.96
CA SER A 414 27.87 2.29 -7.81
C SER A 414 28.24 2.30 -6.34
N ASP A 415 28.99 1.31 -5.89
CA ASP A 415 29.59 1.25 -4.55
C ASP A 415 30.91 2.06 -4.46
N ASP A 416 31.40 2.57 -5.60
CA ASP A 416 32.57 3.47 -5.61
C ASP A 416 32.13 4.93 -5.50
N PRO A 417 32.38 5.59 -4.34
CA PRO A 417 31.96 6.98 -4.12
C PRO A 417 32.67 8.00 -5.04
N GLN A 418 33.68 7.60 -5.79
CA GLN A 418 34.39 8.48 -6.73
C GLN A 418 33.78 8.47 -8.14
N VAL A 419 32.92 7.51 -8.44
CA VAL A 419 32.33 7.34 -9.79
C VAL A 419 31.00 8.06 -9.91
N GLY A 420 30.22 8.17 -8.82
CA GLY A 420 28.87 8.75 -8.82
C GLY A 420 28.87 10.28 -8.88
N LEU A 421 27.87 10.84 -9.55
CA LEU A 421 27.57 12.29 -9.52
C LEU A 421 26.89 12.70 -8.21
N VAL A 422 26.17 11.78 -7.59
CA VAL A 422 25.39 11.99 -6.36
C VAL A 422 25.76 10.88 -5.37
N GLN A 423 25.98 11.25 -4.12
CA GLN A 423 26.18 10.30 -3.02
C GLN A 423 24.91 10.24 -2.18
N GLY A 424 24.50 9.04 -1.81
CA GLY A 424 23.27 8.84 -1.03
C GLY A 424 23.22 7.45 -0.40
N HIS A 425 22.11 7.16 0.25
CA HIS A 425 21.79 5.85 0.79
C HIS A 425 20.47 5.33 0.21
N ILE A 426 20.30 4.03 0.18
CA ILE A 426 19.08 3.40 -0.31
C ILE A 426 18.03 3.45 0.80
N ASP A 427 16.93 4.15 0.56
CA ASP A 427 15.81 4.27 1.49
C ASP A 427 14.84 3.09 1.32
N SER A 428 14.57 2.68 0.09
CA SER A 428 13.66 1.58 -0.20
C SER A 428 14.08 0.82 -1.45
N LEU A 429 13.60 -0.42 -1.54
CA LEU A 429 13.83 -1.35 -2.62
C LEU A 429 12.53 -2.11 -2.90
N ILE A 430 12.09 -2.13 -4.16
CA ILE A 430 10.92 -2.89 -4.62
C ILE A 430 11.31 -3.67 -5.87
N TYR A 431 11.04 -4.98 -5.90
CA TYR A 431 11.18 -5.77 -7.13
C TYR A 431 9.96 -5.55 -8.04
N MET A 432 10.22 -5.20 -9.29
CA MET A 432 9.21 -4.80 -10.28
C MET A 432 9.01 -5.86 -11.37
N GLY A 433 9.42 -7.10 -11.11
CA GLY A 433 9.28 -8.22 -12.03
C GLY A 433 10.49 -8.45 -12.96
N ASP A 434 11.05 -7.39 -13.54
CA ASP A 434 12.23 -7.47 -14.43
C ASP A 434 13.43 -6.66 -13.92
N HIS A 435 13.25 -5.85 -12.90
CA HIS A 435 14.28 -5.01 -12.28
C HIS A 435 13.91 -4.67 -10.85
N TYR A 436 14.89 -4.15 -10.11
CA TYR A 436 14.71 -3.56 -8.80
C TYR A 436 14.54 -2.05 -8.93
N SER A 437 13.49 -1.48 -8.32
CA SER A 437 13.29 -0.05 -8.19
C SER A 437 13.88 0.40 -6.86
N TYR A 438 14.93 1.19 -6.91
CA TYR A 438 15.60 1.78 -5.77
C TYR A 438 15.15 3.21 -5.56
N GLU A 439 14.85 3.57 -4.32
CA GLU A 439 14.73 4.94 -3.89
C GLU A 439 16.02 5.30 -3.15
N VAL A 440 16.80 6.20 -3.73
CA VAL A 440 18.09 6.63 -3.19
C VAL A 440 17.96 8.06 -2.71
N ARG A 441 18.20 8.28 -1.44
CA ARG A 441 18.20 9.62 -0.84
C ARG A 441 19.60 10.17 -0.79
N SER A 442 19.79 11.36 -1.37
CA SER A 442 21.07 12.06 -1.36
C SER A 442 21.38 12.66 0.00
N SER A 443 22.63 13.10 0.18
CA SER A 443 23.07 13.85 1.38
C SER A 443 22.37 15.20 1.54
N ASN A 444 21.73 15.71 0.50
CA ASN A 444 20.96 16.97 0.51
C ASN A 444 19.43 16.71 0.53
N ASP A 445 19.00 15.49 0.88
CA ASP A 445 17.62 15.06 1.03
C ASP A 445 16.79 15.00 -0.28
N GLU A 446 17.43 15.03 -1.43
CA GLU A 446 16.78 14.80 -2.72
C GLU A 446 16.59 13.31 -2.97
N LEU A 447 15.44 12.92 -3.52
CA LEU A 447 15.10 11.54 -3.80
C LEU A 447 15.34 11.19 -5.27
N TYR A 448 16.13 10.15 -5.51
CA TYR A 448 16.43 9.61 -6.83
C TYR A 448 15.85 8.21 -6.98
N PHE A 449 15.19 7.96 -8.11
CA PHE A 449 14.74 6.63 -8.49
C PHE A 449 15.75 6.01 -9.46
N VAL A 450 16.18 4.78 -9.15
CA VAL A 450 17.11 4.02 -10.01
C VAL A 450 16.53 2.65 -10.25
N TYR A 451 16.50 2.21 -11.51
CA TYR A 451 16.05 0.88 -11.91
C TYR A 451 17.26 0.08 -12.32
N ASP A 452 17.55 -1.00 -11.58
CA ASP A 452 18.71 -1.87 -11.80
C ASP A 452 18.27 -3.32 -11.85
N GLU A 453 18.91 -4.11 -12.71
CA GLU A 453 18.68 -5.56 -12.84
C GLU A 453 19.30 -6.36 -11.68
N TYR A 454 20.22 -5.76 -10.94
CA TYR A 454 20.96 -6.40 -9.85
C TYR A 454 20.41 -6.01 -8.48
N LEU A 455 20.42 -7.00 -7.56
CA LEU A 455 20.15 -6.75 -6.15
C LEU A 455 21.41 -6.19 -5.46
N TRP A 456 21.40 -4.91 -5.15
CA TRP A 456 22.45 -4.27 -4.36
C TRP A 456 22.22 -4.56 -2.87
N ASN A 457 23.30 -4.85 -2.13
CA ASN A 457 23.20 -5.03 -0.69
C ASN A 457 22.86 -3.68 -0.02
N ILE A 458 21.77 -3.69 0.78
CA ILE A 458 21.30 -2.54 1.56
C ILE A 458 22.06 -2.51 2.89
#